data_8317b2820f2b66fcdc18ff7d8a42b536
#
_entry.id   8317b2820f2b66fcdc18ff7d8a42b536
#
_cell.length_a   1.000
_cell.length_b   1.000
_cell.length_c   1.000
_cell.angle_alpha   90.00
_cell.angle_beta   90.00
_cell.angle_gamma   90.00
#
_symmetry.space_group_name_H-M   'P 1'
#
loop_
_entity.id
_entity.type
_entity.pdbx_description
1 polymer ?
#
loop_
_entity_poly.entity_id
_entity_poly.type
_entity_poly.pdbx_seq_one_letter_code
_entity_poly.pdbx_strand_id
1 'polypeptide(L)'
;MAAEASMTGAGAGQKLRVEHLGMVFQRDGEAVSALEDINLDVSAGEFVCIVGPSGCGKSTLLNVLAGFLSSTSGSVTIDGEAVTGPDPRRILVFQERGVFPWLTVEGNIGFGLSKLSRAEREARIAHYVQTVRLQGFEEAYPADLSGGMKQRLQVARALAVNPDILYLDEPFGALDSITRVIMRGELLRIWQTERRTILFVTHDIDEAVQLADRVIVLSSRPARIKEILAIDIPHPRNISSPRYLELRDELLTQIGLAYEV
;
A
#
# COMPACT_ATOMS: atom_id res chain seq x y z
N MET A 1 -14.14 -15.88 37.14
CA MET A 1 -12.93 -15.04 37.24
C MET A 1 -11.94 -15.55 36.22
N ALA A 2 -11.93 -14.95 35.05
CA ALA A 2 -10.97 -15.23 34.01
C ALA A 2 -10.28 -13.90 33.70
N ALA A 3 -8.96 -13.87 33.85
CA ALA A 3 -8.14 -12.70 33.79
C ALA A 3 -7.92 -12.27 32.35
N GLU A 4 -8.13 -10.98 32.11
CA GLU A 4 -7.70 -10.24 30.95
C GLU A 4 -6.19 -10.34 30.78
N ALA A 5 -5.74 -10.80 29.60
CA ALA A 5 -4.37 -10.66 29.17
C ALA A 5 -4.34 -9.53 28.12
N SER A 6 -4.34 -8.29 28.60
CA SER A 6 -3.94 -7.12 27.84
C SER A 6 -2.42 -7.18 27.62
N MET A 7 -1.98 -7.52 26.42
CA MET A 7 -0.59 -7.29 26.01
C MET A 7 -0.54 -6.03 25.15
N THR A 8 -0.43 -4.90 25.81
CA THR A 8 -0.01 -3.61 25.23
C THR A 8 1.46 -3.69 24.86
N GLY A 9 1.77 -3.88 23.58
CA GLY A 9 3.08 -3.58 22.99
C GLY A 9 3.27 -2.07 22.95
N ALA A 10 4.05 -1.54 23.87
CA ALA A 10 4.39 -0.13 23.94
C ALA A 10 5.38 0.24 22.81
N GLY A 11 5.07 1.31 22.02
CA GLY A 11 6.13 2.05 21.37
C GLY A 11 5.86 2.78 20.06
N ALA A 12 4.88 2.42 19.26
CA ALA A 12 4.55 3.23 18.07
C ALA A 12 3.19 3.92 18.28
N GLY A 13 3.14 5.24 18.19
CA GLY A 13 1.89 5.98 18.27
C GLY A 13 0.93 5.53 17.15
N GLN A 14 -0.37 5.55 17.43
CA GLN A 14 -1.41 5.27 16.44
C GLN A 14 -1.31 6.31 15.32
N LYS A 15 -1.10 5.86 14.07
CA LYS A 15 -0.96 6.73 12.89
C LYS A 15 -2.29 6.91 12.19
N LEU A 16 -3.02 5.83 11.97
CA LEU A 16 -4.30 5.83 11.28
C LEU A 16 -5.32 5.04 12.10
N ARG A 17 -6.53 5.58 12.23
CA ARG A 17 -7.66 4.94 12.88
C ARG A 17 -8.90 5.02 12.01
N VAL A 18 -9.58 3.91 11.87
CA VAL A 18 -10.82 3.75 11.11
C VAL A 18 -11.87 3.16 12.03
N GLU A 19 -13.03 3.83 12.13
CA GLU A 19 -14.12 3.41 13.02
C GLU A 19 -15.42 3.32 12.24
N HIS A 20 -16.04 2.14 12.24
CA HIS A 20 -17.32 1.82 11.64
C HIS A 20 -17.49 2.32 10.20
N LEU A 21 -16.39 2.27 9.41
CA LEU A 21 -16.35 2.81 8.06
C LEU A 21 -17.27 2.02 7.12
N GLY A 22 -18.19 2.73 6.47
CA GLY A 22 -19.03 2.21 5.42
C GLY A 22 -18.98 3.05 4.17
N MET A 23 -19.13 2.39 3.00
CA MET A 23 -19.19 3.04 1.70
C MET A 23 -20.27 2.44 0.81
N VAL A 24 -21.23 3.27 0.40
CA VAL A 24 -22.31 2.89 -0.49
C VAL A 24 -22.26 3.78 -1.73
N PHE A 25 -22.24 3.17 -2.90
CA PHE A 25 -22.33 3.86 -4.19
C PHE A 25 -23.78 3.84 -4.69
N GLN A 26 -24.20 4.91 -5.34
CA GLN A 26 -25.44 4.94 -6.11
C GLN A 26 -25.12 4.63 -7.57
N ARG A 27 -25.65 3.56 -8.09
CA ARG A 27 -25.46 3.15 -9.48
C ARG A 27 -26.81 2.79 -10.10
N ASP A 28 -27.18 3.49 -11.16
CA ASP A 28 -28.43 3.25 -11.92
C ASP A 28 -29.69 3.26 -11.04
N GLY A 29 -29.68 4.06 -9.94
CA GLY A 29 -30.78 4.15 -8.98
C GLY A 29 -30.74 3.09 -7.87
N GLU A 30 -29.79 2.16 -7.90
CA GLU A 30 -29.59 1.15 -6.87
C GLU A 30 -28.44 1.51 -5.92
N ALA A 31 -28.61 1.21 -4.64
CA ALA A 31 -27.57 1.37 -3.63
C ALA A 31 -26.68 0.13 -3.58
N VAL A 32 -25.40 0.28 -3.91
CA VAL A 32 -24.41 -0.81 -3.89
C VAL A 32 -23.45 -0.59 -2.73
N SER A 33 -23.57 -1.40 -1.68
CA SER A 33 -22.63 -1.37 -0.55
C SER A 33 -21.27 -1.97 -0.98
N ALA A 34 -20.22 -1.17 -0.86
CA ALA A 34 -18.85 -1.60 -1.17
C ALA A 34 -18.07 -1.97 0.10
N LEU A 35 -18.19 -1.17 1.16
CA LEU A 35 -17.55 -1.39 2.45
C LEU A 35 -18.59 -1.36 3.54
N GLU A 36 -18.44 -2.21 4.55
CA GLU A 36 -19.36 -2.30 5.66
C GLU A 36 -18.64 -2.58 6.97
N ASP A 37 -18.80 -1.66 7.92
CA ASP A 37 -18.26 -1.77 9.28
C ASP A 37 -16.76 -2.09 9.36
N ILE A 38 -15.95 -1.38 8.60
CA ILE A 38 -14.48 -1.51 8.65
C ILE A 38 -13.97 -0.80 9.90
N ASN A 39 -13.28 -1.56 10.75
CA ASN A 39 -12.62 -1.07 11.95
C ASN A 39 -11.14 -1.46 11.89
N LEU A 40 -10.22 -0.47 11.90
CA LEU A 40 -8.81 -0.70 11.70
C LEU A 40 -7.97 0.37 12.37
N ASP A 41 -6.95 -0.06 13.10
CA ASP A 41 -5.88 0.79 13.62
C ASP A 41 -4.55 0.44 12.93
N VAL A 42 -3.76 1.44 12.52
CA VAL A 42 -2.42 1.26 11.97
C VAL A 42 -1.43 2.10 12.76
N SER A 43 -0.35 1.49 13.16
CA SER A 43 0.73 2.13 13.91
C SER A 43 1.66 2.93 13.00
N ALA A 44 2.33 3.95 13.56
CA ALA A 44 3.35 4.68 12.82
C ALA A 44 4.51 3.74 12.41
N GLY A 45 4.89 3.81 11.13
CA GLY A 45 5.97 2.99 10.58
C GLY A 45 5.60 1.53 10.29
N GLU A 46 4.33 1.17 10.43
CA GLU A 46 3.85 -0.19 10.17
C GLU A 46 3.65 -0.43 8.66
N PHE A 47 3.98 -1.64 8.20
CA PHE A 47 3.68 -2.11 6.86
C PHE A 47 2.45 -3.04 6.92
N VAL A 48 1.32 -2.57 6.44
CA VAL A 48 0.06 -3.33 6.42
C VAL A 48 -0.28 -3.73 4.98
N CYS A 49 -0.47 -5.03 4.73
CA CYS A 49 -1.04 -5.50 3.48
C CYS A 49 -2.55 -5.73 3.60
N ILE A 50 -3.27 -5.45 2.52
CA ILE A 50 -4.70 -5.68 2.39
C ILE A 50 -4.91 -6.65 1.24
N VAL A 51 -5.48 -7.81 1.53
CA VAL A 51 -5.79 -8.85 0.55
C VAL A 51 -7.28 -9.18 0.55
N GLY A 52 -7.74 -9.83 -0.50
CA GLY A 52 -9.15 -10.24 -0.61
C GLY A 52 -9.55 -10.46 -2.06
N PRO A 53 -10.75 -11.00 -2.32
CA PRO A 53 -11.23 -11.32 -3.66
C PRO A 53 -11.21 -10.11 -4.61
N SER A 54 -11.12 -10.38 -5.93
CA SER A 54 -11.20 -9.31 -6.92
C SER A 54 -12.54 -8.57 -6.81
N GLY A 55 -12.50 -7.24 -6.91
CA GLY A 55 -13.69 -6.39 -6.85
C GLY A 55 -14.37 -6.31 -5.47
N CYS A 56 -13.77 -6.82 -4.39
CA CYS A 56 -14.37 -6.75 -3.06
C CYS A 56 -14.44 -5.33 -2.48
N GLY A 57 -13.54 -4.41 -2.87
CA GLY A 57 -13.52 -3.04 -2.35
C GLY A 57 -12.16 -2.55 -1.85
N LYS A 58 -11.06 -3.27 -2.09
CA LYS A 58 -9.70 -2.90 -1.66
C LYS A 58 -9.29 -1.50 -2.10
N SER A 59 -9.41 -1.21 -3.39
CA SER A 59 -9.11 0.12 -3.95
C SER A 59 -10.06 1.20 -3.41
N THR A 60 -11.34 0.85 -3.19
CA THR A 60 -12.30 1.76 -2.55
C THR A 60 -11.85 2.13 -1.14
N LEU A 61 -11.42 1.14 -0.34
CA LEU A 61 -10.89 1.37 1.00
C LEU A 61 -9.68 2.30 0.95
N LEU A 62 -8.67 2.03 0.11
CA LEU A 62 -7.51 2.91 -0.02
C LEU A 62 -7.89 4.34 -0.43
N ASN A 63 -8.84 4.51 -1.36
CA ASN A 63 -9.31 5.83 -1.78
C ASN A 63 -9.99 6.61 -0.65
N VAL A 64 -10.76 5.93 0.20
CA VAL A 64 -11.37 6.57 1.38
C VAL A 64 -10.29 6.94 2.40
N LEU A 65 -9.35 6.05 2.71
CA LEU A 65 -8.26 6.29 3.66
C LEU A 65 -7.34 7.44 3.21
N ALA A 66 -7.10 7.56 1.91
CA ALA A 66 -6.30 8.63 1.34
C ALA A 66 -7.07 9.98 1.20
N GLY A 67 -8.40 9.96 1.38
CA GLY A 67 -9.26 11.14 1.29
C GLY A 67 -9.74 11.49 -0.12
N PHE A 68 -9.57 10.61 -1.11
CA PHE A 68 -10.10 10.81 -2.47
C PHE A 68 -11.60 10.50 -2.57
N LEU A 69 -12.12 9.69 -1.65
CA LEU A 69 -13.53 9.40 -1.53
C LEU A 69 -13.99 9.70 -0.10
N SER A 70 -15.15 10.31 0.06
CA SER A 70 -15.79 10.47 1.36
C SER A 70 -16.57 9.22 1.71
N SER A 71 -16.41 8.70 2.94
CA SER A 71 -17.20 7.58 3.44
C SER A 71 -18.67 7.94 3.56
N THR A 72 -19.55 6.94 3.46
CA THR A 72 -21.00 7.12 3.68
C THR A 72 -21.33 7.09 5.18
N SER A 73 -20.52 6.34 5.98
CA SER A 73 -20.64 6.27 7.44
C SER A 73 -19.28 6.03 8.08
N GLY A 74 -19.20 6.20 9.39
CA GLY A 74 -17.97 6.03 10.16
C GLY A 74 -16.99 7.18 10.00
N SER A 75 -15.77 6.97 10.47
CA SER A 75 -14.73 7.99 10.46
C SER A 75 -13.35 7.41 10.15
N VAL A 76 -12.48 8.27 9.60
CA VAL A 76 -11.04 8.01 9.40
C VAL A 76 -10.28 9.17 10.03
N THR A 77 -9.36 8.87 10.91
CA THR A 77 -8.44 9.85 11.50
C THR A 77 -6.99 9.45 11.27
N ILE A 78 -6.12 10.45 11.07
CA ILE A 78 -4.67 10.29 10.93
C ILE A 78 -4.02 11.27 11.90
N ASP A 79 -3.15 10.76 12.78
CA ASP A 79 -2.56 11.52 13.89
C ASP A 79 -3.63 12.25 14.75
N GLY A 80 -4.84 11.65 14.89
CA GLY A 80 -5.99 12.21 15.59
C GLY A 80 -6.80 13.25 14.81
N GLU A 81 -6.37 13.65 13.60
CA GLU A 81 -7.08 14.60 12.74
C GLU A 81 -7.98 13.85 11.74
N ALA A 82 -9.21 14.33 11.57
CA ALA A 82 -10.15 13.72 10.62
C ALA A 82 -9.66 13.90 9.17
N VAL A 83 -9.79 12.83 8.37
CA VAL A 83 -9.50 12.86 6.93
C VAL A 83 -10.68 13.49 6.21
N THR A 84 -10.50 14.73 5.73
CA THR A 84 -11.54 15.51 5.02
C THR A 84 -11.25 15.66 3.53
N GLY A 85 -10.09 15.20 3.05
CA GLY A 85 -9.69 15.30 1.65
C GLY A 85 -8.26 14.83 1.41
N PRO A 86 -7.76 14.86 0.17
CA PRO A 86 -6.38 14.55 -0.16
C PRO A 86 -5.38 15.49 0.53
N ASP A 87 -4.23 14.96 0.93
CA ASP A 87 -3.16 15.72 1.58
C ASP A 87 -1.80 15.30 0.99
N PRO A 88 -0.87 16.24 0.70
CA PRO A 88 0.47 15.92 0.19
C PRO A 88 1.31 15.00 1.08
N ARG A 89 0.99 14.89 2.37
CA ARG A 89 1.63 13.97 3.31
C ARG A 89 1.16 12.51 3.13
N ARG A 90 0.12 12.29 2.32
CA ARG A 90 -0.54 11.01 2.08
C ARG A 90 -0.58 10.75 0.58
N ILE A 91 0.27 9.89 0.10
CA ILE A 91 0.40 9.62 -1.34
C ILE A 91 -0.28 8.29 -1.67
N LEU A 92 -1.15 8.31 -2.66
CA LEU A 92 -1.76 7.12 -3.25
C LEU A 92 -1.15 6.84 -4.62
N VAL A 93 -0.58 5.65 -4.76
CA VAL A 93 -0.15 5.07 -6.04
C VAL A 93 -1.30 4.22 -6.56
N PHE A 94 -1.92 4.66 -7.63
CA PHE A 94 -3.06 3.97 -8.25
C PHE A 94 -2.60 2.76 -9.06
N GLN A 95 -3.47 1.78 -9.21
CA GLN A 95 -3.27 0.60 -10.05
C GLN A 95 -3.06 0.99 -11.54
N GLU A 96 -3.80 1.99 -12.02
CA GLU A 96 -3.64 2.52 -13.36
C GLU A 96 -2.47 3.52 -13.45
N ARG A 97 -1.98 3.75 -14.66
CA ARG A 97 -0.76 4.52 -14.97
C ARG A 97 -0.86 5.97 -14.48
N GLY A 98 -0.31 6.25 -13.31
CA GLY A 98 -0.35 7.58 -12.69
C GLY A 98 0.87 8.46 -13.01
N VAL A 99 1.60 8.26 -14.11
CA VAL A 99 2.72 9.11 -14.53
C VAL A 99 2.25 10.27 -15.39
N PHE A 100 2.91 11.42 -15.31
CA PHE A 100 2.61 12.59 -16.13
C PHE A 100 3.22 12.43 -17.52
N PRO A 101 2.41 12.27 -18.59
CA PRO A 101 2.92 11.95 -19.93
C PRO A 101 3.71 13.08 -20.58
N TRP A 102 3.57 14.31 -20.10
CA TRP A 102 4.28 15.50 -20.58
C TRP A 102 5.58 15.81 -19.82
N LEU A 103 5.96 15.02 -18.85
CA LEU A 103 7.21 15.14 -18.10
C LEU A 103 8.14 13.95 -18.41
N THR A 104 9.43 14.19 -18.42
CA THR A 104 10.46 13.15 -18.47
C THR A 104 10.44 12.28 -17.20
N VAL A 105 11.24 11.23 -17.13
CA VAL A 105 11.43 10.42 -15.93
C VAL A 105 11.86 11.29 -14.75
N GLU A 106 12.92 12.09 -14.90
CA GLU A 106 13.37 12.98 -13.84
C GLU A 106 12.35 14.08 -13.51
N GLY A 107 11.66 14.59 -14.53
CA GLY A 107 10.57 15.56 -14.34
C GLY A 107 9.42 14.99 -13.52
N ASN A 108 9.05 13.74 -13.75
CA ASN A 108 8.03 13.03 -12.95
C ASN A 108 8.47 12.86 -11.49
N ILE A 109 9.68 12.36 -11.24
CA ILE A 109 10.21 12.17 -9.89
C ILE A 109 10.34 13.52 -9.17
N GLY A 110 10.82 14.54 -9.89
CA GLY A 110 11.05 15.88 -9.36
C GLY A 110 9.80 16.73 -9.17
N PHE A 111 8.61 16.28 -9.63
CA PHE A 111 7.38 17.08 -9.64
C PHE A 111 6.97 17.59 -8.26
N GLY A 112 7.02 16.72 -7.26
CA GLY A 112 6.64 17.06 -5.88
C GLY A 112 7.75 17.73 -5.05
N LEU A 113 8.93 17.98 -5.63
CA LEU A 113 10.14 18.41 -4.91
C LEU A 113 10.41 19.92 -5.03
N SER A 114 9.41 20.74 -5.35
CA SER A 114 9.56 22.17 -5.57
C SER A 114 10.03 22.98 -4.35
N LYS A 115 9.85 22.43 -3.15
CA LYS A 115 10.26 23.08 -1.90
C LYS A 115 11.73 22.83 -1.53
N LEU A 116 12.41 21.89 -2.21
CA LEU A 116 13.81 21.57 -1.97
C LEU A 116 14.73 22.55 -2.72
N SER A 117 15.95 22.75 -2.20
CA SER A 117 17.00 23.38 -2.95
C SER A 117 17.32 22.58 -4.24
N ARG A 118 17.93 23.25 -5.21
CA ARG A 118 18.30 22.61 -6.50
C ARG A 118 19.17 21.37 -6.26
N ALA A 119 20.20 21.47 -5.44
CA ALA A 119 21.13 20.39 -5.14
C ALA A 119 20.43 19.18 -4.46
N GLU A 120 19.58 19.44 -3.45
CA GLU A 120 18.80 18.39 -2.78
C GLU A 120 17.82 17.70 -3.74
N ARG A 121 17.16 18.48 -4.60
CA ARG A 121 16.23 17.95 -5.61
C ARG A 121 16.96 17.05 -6.61
N GLU A 122 18.09 17.50 -7.17
CA GLU A 122 18.90 16.72 -8.10
C GLU A 122 19.42 15.42 -7.47
N ALA A 123 19.94 15.49 -6.25
CA ALA A 123 20.41 14.33 -5.50
C ALA A 123 19.26 13.32 -5.24
N ARG A 124 18.07 13.81 -4.88
CA ARG A 124 16.90 12.95 -4.62
C ARG A 124 16.38 12.30 -5.89
N ILE A 125 16.32 13.03 -7.01
CA ILE A 125 15.96 12.48 -8.32
C ILE A 125 16.92 11.36 -8.70
N ALA A 126 18.23 11.62 -8.66
CA ALA A 126 19.25 10.62 -8.99
C ALA A 126 19.15 9.36 -8.11
N HIS A 127 18.93 9.53 -6.79
CA HIS A 127 18.71 8.43 -5.88
C HIS A 127 17.54 7.54 -6.30
N TYR A 128 16.37 8.12 -6.59
CA TYR A 128 15.19 7.33 -6.96
C TYR A 128 15.24 6.77 -8.37
N VAL A 129 15.90 7.45 -9.34
CA VAL A 129 16.21 6.87 -10.66
C VAL A 129 17.03 5.58 -10.50
N GLN A 130 18.05 5.61 -9.64
CA GLN A 130 18.87 4.43 -9.34
C GLN A 130 18.07 3.34 -8.62
N THR A 131 17.30 3.71 -7.60
CA THR A 131 16.50 2.78 -6.80
C THR A 131 15.52 1.97 -7.66
N VAL A 132 14.84 2.62 -8.61
CA VAL A 132 13.89 1.94 -9.48
C VAL A 132 14.49 1.45 -10.80
N ARG A 133 15.81 1.50 -10.94
CA ARG A 133 16.56 1.02 -12.12
C ARG A 133 16.08 1.64 -13.44
N LEU A 134 16.01 2.97 -13.46
CA LEU A 134 15.71 3.76 -14.66
C LEU A 134 16.91 4.59 -15.12
N GLN A 135 18.13 4.20 -14.74
CA GLN A 135 19.36 4.85 -15.24
C GLN A 135 19.44 4.76 -16.77
N GLY A 136 19.81 5.87 -17.40
CA GLY A 136 19.86 6.01 -18.84
C GLY A 136 18.53 6.38 -19.50
N PHE A 137 17.45 6.52 -18.69
CA PHE A 137 16.12 6.93 -19.15
C PHE A 137 15.66 8.26 -18.52
N GLU A 138 16.56 9.00 -17.89
CA GLU A 138 16.26 10.23 -17.15
C GLU A 138 15.48 11.24 -18.00
N GLU A 139 15.90 11.43 -19.24
CA GLU A 139 15.33 12.35 -20.23
C GLU A 139 14.15 11.73 -21.02
N ALA A 140 13.90 10.42 -20.87
CA ALA A 140 12.84 9.74 -21.62
C ALA A 140 11.45 10.16 -21.14
N TYR A 141 10.50 10.23 -22.05
CA TYR A 141 9.09 10.47 -21.75
C TYR A 141 8.36 9.15 -21.48
N PRO A 142 7.25 9.18 -20.73
CA PRO A 142 6.46 7.97 -20.49
C PRO A 142 6.04 7.22 -21.76
N ALA A 143 5.89 7.88 -22.90
CA ALA A 143 5.57 7.24 -24.17
C ALA A 143 6.65 6.22 -24.59
N ASP A 144 7.91 6.48 -24.24
CA ASP A 144 9.08 5.67 -24.62
C ASP A 144 9.36 4.55 -23.63
N LEU A 145 8.59 4.45 -22.52
CA LEU A 145 8.79 3.49 -21.46
C LEU A 145 7.85 2.28 -21.59
N SER A 146 8.37 1.10 -21.24
CA SER A 146 7.51 -0.09 -21.07
C SER A 146 6.51 0.07 -19.93
N GLY A 147 5.48 -0.79 -19.87
CA GLY A 147 4.49 -0.78 -18.79
C GLY A 147 5.13 -0.92 -17.39
N GLY A 148 6.09 -1.85 -17.25
CA GLY A 148 6.82 -2.03 -16.00
C GLY A 148 7.72 -0.85 -15.64
N MET A 149 8.35 -0.18 -16.63
CA MET A 149 9.12 1.05 -16.38
C MET A 149 8.22 2.19 -15.89
N LYS A 150 7.03 2.35 -16.47
CA LYS A 150 6.02 3.34 -16.01
C LYS A 150 5.58 3.07 -14.57
N GLN A 151 5.39 1.82 -14.20
CA GLN A 151 5.01 1.44 -12.84
C GLN A 151 6.14 1.74 -11.85
N ARG A 152 7.39 1.41 -12.19
CA ARG A 152 8.57 1.77 -11.39
C ARG A 152 8.73 3.28 -11.23
N LEU A 153 8.51 4.05 -12.29
CA LEU A 153 8.52 5.52 -12.24
C LEU A 153 7.44 6.08 -11.32
N GLN A 154 6.24 5.50 -11.33
CA GLN A 154 5.13 5.90 -10.45
C GLN A 154 5.48 5.69 -8.98
N VAL A 155 6.08 4.54 -8.64
CA VAL A 155 6.56 4.25 -7.27
C VAL A 155 7.67 5.23 -6.87
N ALA A 156 8.65 5.48 -7.74
CA ALA A 156 9.74 6.43 -7.49
C ALA A 156 9.21 7.84 -7.19
N ARG A 157 8.26 8.32 -8.00
CA ARG A 157 7.62 9.62 -7.79
C ARG A 157 6.92 9.72 -6.44
N ALA A 158 6.21 8.67 -6.04
CA ALA A 158 5.51 8.64 -4.77
C ALA A 158 6.47 8.63 -3.57
N LEU A 159 7.55 7.88 -3.66
CA LEU A 159 8.56 7.81 -2.60
C LEU A 159 9.39 9.09 -2.50
N ALA A 160 9.67 9.75 -3.62
CA ALA A 160 10.53 10.94 -3.66
C ALA A 160 10.02 12.11 -2.81
N VAL A 161 8.71 12.28 -2.71
CA VAL A 161 8.11 13.39 -1.93
C VAL A 161 8.13 13.15 -0.42
N ASN A 162 8.59 12.00 0.03
CA ASN A 162 8.76 11.69 1.44
C ASN A 162 7.43 11.72 2.24
N PRO A 163 6.38 10.94 1.84
CA PRO A 163 5.09 10.99 2.50
C PRO A 163 5.11 10.36 3.90
N ASP A 164 4.21 10.79 4.78
CA ASP A 164 4.00 10.18 6.10
C ASP A 164 3.32 8.82 5.97
N ILE A 165 2.36 8.71 5.05
CA ILE A 165 1.66 7.47 4.72
C ILE A 165 1.71 7.26 3.21
N LEU A 166 2.10 6.04 2.81
CA LEU A 166 2.11 5.60 1.42
C LEU A 166 1.04 4.53 1.21
N TYR A 167 0.07 4.82 0.36
CA TYR A 167 -0.94 3.88 -0.09
C TYR A 167 -0.54 3.34 -1.46
N LEU A 168 -0.49 2.02 -1.61
CA LEU A 168 -0.08 1.36 -2.84
C LEU A 168 -1.18 0.38 -3.29
N ASP A 169 -1.80 0.65 -4.44
CA ASP A 169 -2.84 -0.20 -5.01
C ASP A 169 -2.27 -1.04 -6.14
N GLU A 170 -1.98 -2.31 -5.85
CA GLU A 170 -1.37 -3.30 -6.75
C GLU A 170 -0.12 -2.77 -7.52
N PRO A 171 0.89 -2.18 -6.82
CA PRO A 171 1.96 -1.43 -7.46
C PRO A 171 2.92 -2.30 -8.29
N PHE A 172 2.82 -3.62 -8.20
CA PHE A 172 3.70 -4.56 -8.90
C PHE A 172 2.96 -5.44 -9.92
N GLY A 173 1.65 -5.22 -10.13
CA GLY A 173 0.80 -6.07 -10.98
C GLY A 173 1.25 -6.15 -12.45
N ALA A 174 1.82 -5.10 -13.01
CA ALA A 174 2.29 -5.06 -14.41
C ALA A 174 3.79 -5.43 -14.57
N LEU A 175 4.48 -5.84 -13.49
CA LEU A 175 5.89 -6.22 -13.54
C LEU A 175 6.06 -7.71 -13.87
N ASP A 176 7.12 -8.01 -14.64
CA ASP A 176 7.58 -9.39 -14.77
C ASP A 176 8.09 -9.94 -13.42
N SER A 177 8.21 -11.26 -13.30
CA SER A 177 8.54 -11.93 -12.05
C SER A 177 9.89 -11.50 -11.46
N ILE A 178 10.91 -11.31 -12.29
CA ILE A 178 12.27 -10.92 -11.83
C ILE A 178 12.23 -9.46 -11.32
N THR A 179 11.67 -8.57 -12.11
CA THR A 179 11.54 -7.14 -11.73
C THR A 179 10.70 -6.98 -10.47
N ARG A 180 9.63 -7.78 -10.31
CA ARG A 180 8.78 -7.78 -9.11
C ARG A 180 9.57 -8.15 -7.85
N VAL A 181 10.39 -9.21 -7.89
CA VAL A 181 11.26 -9.60 -6.76
C VAL A 181 12.21 -8.47 -6.38
N ILE A 182 12.82 -7.82 -7.38
CA ILE A 182 13.73 -6.70 -7.15
C ILE A 182 12.99 -5.52 -6.50
N MET A 183 11.84 -5.13 -7.04
CA MET A 183 11.07 -4.00 -6.53
C MET A 183 10.51 -4.23 -5.12
N ARG A 184 10.12 -5.47 -4.80
CA ARG A 184 9.77 -5.85 -3.42
C ARG A 184 10.94 -5.65 -2.47
N GLY A 185 12.13 -6.12 -2.85
CA GLY A 185 13.34 -5.93 -2.06
C GLY A 185 13.69 -4.46 -1.84
N GLU A 186 13.58 -3.61 -2.88
CA GLU A 186 13.85 -2.18 -2.76
C GLU A 186 12.80 -1.45 -1.89
N LEU A 187 11.51 -1.78 -2.05
CA LEU A 187 10.47 -1.22 -1.21
C LEU A 187 10.69 -1.58 0.26
N LEU A 188 11.02 -2.85 0.54
CA LEU A 188 11.31 -3.33 1.88
C LEU A 188 12.53 -2.61 2.47
N ARG A 189 13.61 -2.44 1.69
CA ARG A 189 14.82 -1.72 2.13
C ARG A 189 14.52 -0.27 2.48
N ILE A 190 13.75 0.43 1.64
CA ILE A 190 13.31 1.81 1.90
C ILE A 190 12.48 1.86 3.19
N TRP A 191 11.50 0.99 3.32
CA TRP A 191 10.65 0.93 4.50
C TRP A 191 11.45 0.66 5.79
N GLN A 192 12.40 -0.28 5.77
CA GLN A 192 13.25 -0.58 6.92
C GLN A 192 14.13 0.60 7.34
N THR A 193 14.59 1.40 6.37
CA THR A 193 15.47 2.55 6.61
C THR A 193 14.66 3.77 7.09
N GLU A 194 13.52 4.05 6.46
CA GLU A 194 12.76 5.28 6.65
C GLU A 194 11.58 5.12 7.60
N ARG A 195 11.19 3.87 7.89
CA ARG A 195 10.08 3.51 8.81
C ARG A 195 8.79 4.27 8.52
N ARG A 196 8.40 4.32 7.25
CA ARG A 196 7.14 4.93 6.82
C ARG A 196 5.97 4.00 7.07
N THR A 197 4.81 4.58 7.31
CA THR A 197 3.57 3.82 7.33
C THR A 197 3.16 3.48 5.89
N ILE A 198 2.96 2.20 5.60
CA ILE A 198 2.58 1.71 4.27
C ILE A 198 1.31 0.88 4.37
N LEU A 199 0.31 1.22 3.54
CA LEU A 199 -0.83 0.36 3.28
C LEU A 199 -0.74 -0.13 1.83
N PHE A 200 -0.62 -1.44 1.67
CA PHE A 200 -0.31 -2.10 0.40
C PHE A 200 -1.42 -3.06 0.01
N VAL A 201 -2.12 -2.79 -1.06
CA VAL A 201 -3.11 -3.71 -1.64
C VAL A 201 -2.43 -4.62 -2.64
N THR A 202 -2.66 -5.90 -2.52
CA THR A 202 -2.20 -6.91 -3.48
C THR A 202 -3.17 -8.09 -3.54
N HIS A 203 -3.12 -8.82 -4.65
CA HIS A 203 -3.71 -10.16 -4.79
C HIS A 203 -2.66 -11.28 -4.70
N ASP A 204 -1.38 -10.94 -4.59
CA ASP A 204 -0.26 -11.87 -4.46
C ASP A 204 0.02 -12.12 -2.96
N ILE A 205 -0.26 -13.35 -2.50
CA ILE A 205 -0.09 -13.74 -1.10
C ILE A 205 1.39 -13.76 -0.70
N ASP A 206 2.29 -14.11 -1.60
CA ASP A 206 3.73 -14.05 -1.33
C ASP A 206 4.20 -12.61 -1.10
N GLU A 207 3.63 -11.62 -1.80
CA GLU A 207 3.90 -10.21 -1.50
C GLU A 207 3.44 -9.86 -0.09
N ALA A 208 2.22 -10.25 0.27
CA ALA A 208 1.67 -9.95 1.59
C ALA A 208 2.52 -10.56 2.71
N VAL A 209 2.87 -11.87 2.61
CA VAL A 209 3.70 -12.53 3.62
C VAL A 209 5.14 -12.01 3.62
N GLN A 210 5.70 -11.59 2.48
CA GLN A 210 7.08 -11.09 2.42
C GLN A 210 7.24 -9.67 2.98
N LEU A 211 6.25 -8.81 2.81
CA LEU A 211 6.38 -7.38 3.07
C LEU A 211 5.75 -6.93 4.39
N ALA A 212 4.58 -7.46 4.74
CA ALA A 212 3.75 -6.91 5.80
C ALA A 212 4.18 -7.27 7.22
N ASP A 213 3.97 -6.36 8.17
CA ASP A 213 3.91 -6.69 9.60
C ASP A 213 2.57 -7.35 9.94
N ARG A 214 1.47 -6.88 9.30
CA ARG A 214 0.13 -7.47 9.39
C ARG A 214 -0.53 -7.54 8.04
N VAL A 215 -1.34 -8.58 7.85
CA VAL A 215 -2.18 -8.76 6.66
C VAL A 215 -3.64 -8.69 7.05
N ILE A 216 -4.38 -7.81 6.41
CA ILE A 216 -5.83 -7.65 6.57
C ILE A 216 -6.50 -8.42 5.44
N VAL A 217 -7.33 -9.38 5.78
CA VAL A 217 -8.12 -10.16 4.83
C VAL A 217 -9.52 -9.58 4.76
N LEU A 218 -9.92 -9.13 3.57
CA LEU A 218 -11.27 -8.64 3.32
C LEU A 218 -12.17 -9.75 2.78
N SER A 219 -13.46 -9.72 3.18
CA SER A 219 -14.50 -10.57 2.61
C SER A 219 -14.86 -10.15 1.17
N SER A 220 -15.71 -10.94 0.49
CA SER A 220 -16.42 -10.49 -0.70
C SER A 220 -17.35 -9.31 -0.38
N ARG A 221 -17.82 -8.62 -1.45
CA ARG A 221 -18.70 -7.44 -1.32
C ARG A 221 -20.03 -7.75 -0.62
N PRO A 222 -20.49 -6.91 0.32
CA PRO A 222 -19.80 -5.76 0.88
C PRO A 222 -18.59 -6.19 1.71
N ALA A 223 -17.44 -5.51 1.48
CA ALA A 223 -16.21 -5.89 2.18
C ALA A 223 -16.29 -5.56 3.67
N ARG A 224 -15.97 -6.56 4.48
CA ARG A 224 -15.71 -6.46 5.92
C ARG A 224 -14.32 -7.01 6.19
N ILE A 225 -13.71 -6.65 7.29
CA ILE A 225 -12.49 -7.34 7.75
C ILE A 225 -12.90 -8.72 8.24
N LYS A 226 -12.40 -9.75 7.55
CA LYS A 226 -12.62 -11.16 7.89
C LYS A 226 -11.62 -11.63 8.93
N GLU A 227 -10.34 -11.23 8.75
CA GLU A 227 -9.23 -11.65 9.60
C GLU A 227 -8.12 -10.60 9.56
N ILE A 228 -7.34 -10.51 10.62
CA ILE A 228 -6.09 -9.74 10.68
C ILE A 228 -4.99 -10.66 11.18
N LEU A 229 -4.06 -11.04 10.30
CA LEU A 229 -2.94 -11.90 10.63
C LEU A 229 -1.68 -11.07 10.90
N ALA A 230 -1.06 -11.29 12.05
CA ALA A 230 0.29 -10.78 12.31
C ALA A 230 1.33 -11.70 11.64
N ILE A 231 2.30 -11.12 10.96
CA ILE A 231 3.39 -11.87 10.33
C ILE A 231 4.60 -11.86 11.27
N ASP A 232 4.69 -12.89 12.10
CA ASP A 232 5.65 -13.04 13.20
C ASP A 232 7.06 -13.49 12.76
N ILE A 233 7.38 -13.39 11.45
CA ILE A 233 8.69 -13.75 10.88
C ILE A 233 9.51 -12.48 10.67
N PRO A 234 10.74 -12.38 11.22
CA PRO A 234 11.59 -11.23 11.01
C PRO A 234 12.09 -11.12 9.56
N HIS A 235 12.34 -9.90 9.09
CA HIS A 235 13.00 -9.66 7.80
C HIS A 235 14.53 -9.86 7.87
N PRO A 236 15.18 -10.36 6.81
CA PRO A 236 14.60 -10.84 5.55
C PRO A 236 13.93 -12.22 5.72
N ARG A 237 12.76 -12.41 5.13
CA ARG A 237 11.97 -13.64 5.26
C ARG A 237 12.42 -14.72 4.29
N ASN A 238 12.68 -15.94 4.80
CA ASN A 238 12.96 -17.09 3.98
C ASN A 238 11.65 -17.73 3.51
N ILE A 239 11.37 -17.63 2.21
CA ILE A 239 10.13 -18.13 1.56
C ILE A 239 9.96 -19.66 1.66
N SER A 240 11.04 -20.40 1.98
CA SER A 240 11.03 -21.85 2.13
C SER A 240 10.98 -22.30 3.60
N SER A 241 10.87 -21.36 4.56
CA SER A 241 10.78 -21.73 5.96
C SER A 241 9.37 -22.30 6.29
N PRO A 242 9.27 -23.29 7.20
CA PRO A 242 7.98 -23.86 7.55
C PRO A 242 6.95 -22.81 7.99
N ARG A 243 7.35 -21.88 8.83
CA ARG A 243 6.45 -20.82 9.33
C ARG A 243 5.97 -19.88 8.21
N TYR A 244 6.79 -19.60 7.20
CA TYR A 244 6.38 -18.85 6.02
C TYR A 244 5.28 -19.58 5.24
N LEU A 245 5.48 -20.87 5.01
CA LEU A 245 4.51 -21.71 4.28
C LEU A 245 3.20 -21.83 5.04
N GLU A 246 3.24 -22.00 6.38
CA GLU A 246 2.05 -21.99 7.23
C GLU A 246 1.23 -20.72 7.10
N LEU A 247 1.87 -19.55 7.22
CA LEU A 247 1.21 -18.24 7.09
C LEU A 247 0.62 -18.03 5.69
N ARG A 248 1.35 -18.45 4.67
CA ARG A 248 0.86 -18.40 3.28
C ARG A 248 -0.39 -19.25 3.10
N ASP A 249 -0.36 -20.50 3.57
CA ASP A 249 -1.48 -21.44 3.44
C ASP A 249 -2.68 -21.00 4.29
N GLU A 250 -2.45 -20.40 5.47
CA GLU A 250 -3.49 -19.78 6.28
C GLU A 250 -4.18 -18.64 5.51
N LEU A 251 -3.40 -17.72 4.88
CA LEU A 251 -3.95 -16.64 4.06
C LEU A 251 -4.72 -17.15 2.86
N LEU A 252 -4.20 -18.16 2.15
CA LEU A 252 -4.91 -18.80 1.03
C LEU A 252 -6.25 -19.37 1.47
N THR A 253 -6.30 -20.03 2.61
CA THR A 253 -7.53 -20.57 3.21
C THR A 253 -8.52 -19.44 3.53
N GLN A 254 -8.05 -18.36 4.13
CA GLN A 254 -8.90 -17.22 4.48
C GLN A 254 -9.50 -16.52 3.26
N ILE A 255 -8.79 -16.48 2.14
CA ILE A 255 -9.30 -15.88 0.88
C ILE A 255 -10.23 -16.84 0.14
N GLY A 256 -10.29 -18.11 0.55
CA GLY A 256 -11.11 -19.13 -0.13
C GLY A 256 -10.42 -19.78 -1.34
N LEU A 257 -9.09 -19.75 -1.37
CA LEU A 257 -8.24 -20.37 -2.38
C LEU A 257 -7.49 -21.60 -1.83
N ALA A 258 -7.93 -22.18 -0.72
CA ALA A 258 -7.36 -23.42 -0.22
C ALA A 258 -7.57 -24.51 -1.27
N TYR A 259 -6.48 -25.08 -1.80
CA TYR A 259 -6.56 -26.29 -2.60
C TYR A 259 -6.92 -27.43 -1.64
N GLU A 260 -8.13 -27.98 -1.79
CA GLU A 260 -8.40 -29.35 -1.33
C GLU A 260 -7.57 -30.28 -2.24
N VAL A 261 -6.46 -30.82 -1.71
CA VAL A 261 -5.68 -31.88 -2.35
C VAL A 261 -6.23 -33.23 -1.91
#